data_6130a89caf2701981ce4eeae5e0fc387
#
_entry.id   6130a89caf2701981ce4eeae5e0fc387
#
_cell.length_a   1.000
_cell.length_b   1.000
_cell.length_c   1.000
_cell.angle_alpha   90.00
_cell.angle_beta   90.00
_cell.angle_gamma   90.00
#
_symmetry.space_group_name_H-M   'P 1'
#
loop_
_entity.id
_entity.type
_entity.pdbx_description
1 polymer ?
#
loop_
_entity_poly.entity_id
_entity_poly.type
_entity_poly.pdbx_seq_one_letter_code
_entity_poly.pdbx_strand_id
1 'polypeptide(L)'
;MYTPIDQQISQWFNNLWGGNGWGNLLLILCSILYAAAAAFLIGYEREYHGHSAGLRTHLLVAIGSATIMVVSIYGFSFFELGSTTELVNRDPARLAAQVISGIGFLGAGTIIQTGIDVKGLTTATTLWLVMAIGLAAGSGSFVIATIATLIAFTALVSLRRVEKLANRKNPFIVIIVPSDSGVLKKVLETGARYGINIRETTSQLIEYNNSSALRITIRCYVKNSVSLTTFVGEVRETINPLEIKISSNPY
;
A
#
# COMPACT_ATOMS: atom_id res chain seq x y z
N MET A 1 13.84 -22.45 -10.12
CA MET A 1 13.71 -22.96 -11.49
C MET A 1 13.59 -21.77 -12.40
N TYR A 2 14.63 -21.45 -13.19
CA TYR A 2 14.56 -20.37 -14.15
C TYR A 2 13.61 -20.78 -15.27
N THR A 3 12.79 -19.85 -15.76
CA THR A 3 11.99 -20.12 -16.95
C THR A 3 12.92 -20.23 -18.18
N PRO A 4 12.54 -20.96 -19.23
CA PRO A 4 13.34 -21.02 -20.46
C PRO A 4 13.66 -19.64 -21.04
N ILE A 5 12.76 -18.67 -20.84
CA ILE A 5 12.94 -17.28 -21.27
C ILE A 5 14.03 -16.59 -20.47
N ASP A 6 14.06 -16.74 -19.14
CA ASP A 6 15.10 -16.14 -18.28
C ASP A 6 16.49 -16.73 -18.63
N GLN A 7 16.57 -18.02 -18.94
CA GLN A 7 17.81 -18.65 -19.41
C GLN A 7 18.28 -18.07 -20.74
N GLN A 8 17.38 -17.87 -21.68
CA GLN A 8 17.71 -17.25 -22.97
C GLN A 8 18.21 -15.82 -22.80
N ILE A 9 17.58 -15.03 -21.94
CA ILE A 9 18.00 -13.67 -21.63
C ILE A 9 19.43 -13.67 -21.05
N SER A 10 19.68 -14.52 -20.06
CA SER A 10 21.01 -14.64 -19.44
C SER A 10 22.09 -15.07 -20.44
N GLN A 11 21.80 -16.05 -21.30
CA GLN A 11 22.72 -16.50 -22.36
C GLN A 11 22.95 -15.41 -23.40
N TRP A 12 21.91 -14.65 -23.78
CA TRP A 12 22.04 -13.54 -24.72
C TRP A 12 22.98 -12.46 -24.17
N PHE A 13 22.85 -12.08 -22.90
CA PHE A 13 23.78 -11.14 -22.26
C PHE A 13 25.21 -11.67 -22.19
N ASN A 14 25.43 -12.95 -21.87
CA ASN A 14 26.75 -13.56 -21.86
C ASN A 14 27.38 -13.60 -23.25
N ASN A 15 26.59 -13.77 -24.30
CA ASN A 15 27.09 -13.85 -25.68
C ASN A 15 27.36 -12.47 -26.31
N LEU A 16 26.69 -11.41 -25.83
CA LEU A 16 26.81 -10.05 -26.38
C LEU A 16 28.26 -9.53 -26.40
N TRP A 17 29.12 -10.03 -25.51
CA TRP A 17 30.50 -9.54 -25.38
C TRP A 17 31.54 -10.66 -25.19
N GLY A 18 31.41 -11.77 -25.90
CA GLY A 18 32.47 -12.78 -26.02
C GLY A 18 32.94 -13.39 -24.71
N GLY A 19 32.10 -13.48 -23.70
CA GLY A 19 32.43 -14.14 -22.42
C GLY A 19 33.33 -13.31 -21.46
N ASN A 20 33.62 -12.04 -21.79
CA ASN A 20 34.56 -11.20 -21.01
C ASN A 20 34.00 -10.58 -19.71
N GLY A 21 32.94 -11.12 -19.12
CA GLY A 21 32.35 -10.64 -17.86
C GLY A 21 31.48 -9.38 -17.97
N TRP A 22 31.53 -8.63 -19.05
CA TRP A 22 30.69 -7.43 -19.29
C TRP A 22 29.21 -7.76 -19.42
N GLY A 23 28.87 -8.96 -19.93
CA GLY A 23 27.50 -9.42 -20.00
C GLY A 23 26.85 -9.56 -18.63
N ASN A 24 27.59 -10.01 -17.63
CA ASN A 24 27.11 -10.10 -16.27
C ASN A 24 26.85 -8.71 -15.66
N LEU A 25 27.73 -7.73 -15.94
CA LEU A 25 27.56 -6.36 -15.48
C LEU A 25 26.28 -5.73 -16.05
N LEU A 26 26.02 -5.92 -17.34
CA LEU A 26 24.79 -5.45 -17.98
C LEU A 26 23.55 -6.15 -17.42
N LEU A 27 23.61 -7.45 -17.20
CA LEU A 27 22.51 -8.21 -16.60
C LEU A 27 22.18 -7.66 -15.21
N ILE A 28 23.20 -7.39 -14.38
CA ILE A 28 23.06 -6.79 -13.05
C ILE A 28 22.38 -5.42 -13.16
N LEU A 29 22.86 -4.56 -14.05
CA LEU A 29 22.30 -3.23 -14.27
C LEU A 29 20.84 -3.33 -14.72
N CYS A 30 20.54 -4.19 -15.69
CA CYS A 30 19.17 -4.43 -16.17
C CYS A 30 18.27 -4.98 -15.06
N SER A 31 18.76 -5.86 -14.20
CA SER A 31 18.00 -6.41 -13.08
C SER A 31 17.58 -5.32 -12.08
N ILE A 32 18.51 -4.43 -11.73
CA ILE A 32 18.23 -3.32 -10.81
C ILE A 32 17.28 -2.30 -11.46
N LEU A 33 17.53 -1.94 -12.72
CA LEU A 33 16.63 -1.02 -13.45
C LEU A 33 15.24 -1.61 -13.64
N TYR A 34 15.15 -2.90 -13.91
CA TYR A 34 13.87 -3.60 -14.00
C TYR A 34 13.10 -3.59 -12.68
N ALA A 35 13.79 -3.87 -11.56
CA ALA A 35 13.19 -3.77 -10.23
C ALA A 35 12.64 -2.36 -9.95
N ALA A 36 13.42 -1.33 -10.30
CA ALA A 36 13.00 0.05 -10.19
C ALA A 36 11.76 0.36 -11.05
N ALA A 37 11.74 -0.09 -12.32
CA ALA A 37 10.60 0.13 -13.22
C ALA A 37 9.33 -0.57 -12.73
N ALA A 38 9.43 -1.80 -12.24
CA ALA A 38 8.31 -2.53 -11.66
C ALA A 38 7.76 -1.82 -10.40
N ALA A 39 8.65 -1.39 -9.51
CA ALA A 39 8.30 -0.65 -8.31
C ALA A 39 7.73 0.74 -8.61
N PHE A 40 8.17 1.38 -9.71
CA PHE A 40 7.63 2.66 -10.16
C PHE A 40 6.12 2.57 -10.41
N LEU A 41 5.65 1.54 -11.11
CA LEU A 41 4.23 1.35 -11.40
C LEU A 41 3.38 1.28 -10.12
N ILE A 42 3.82 0.48 -9.17
CA ILE A 42 3.12 0.29 -7.89
C ILE A 42 3.22 1.57 -7.04
N GLY A 43 4.43 2.10 -6.87
CA GLY A 43 4.71 3.26 -6.03
C GLY A 43 4.03 4.53 -6.54
N TYR A 44 3.94 4.72 -7.86
CA TYR A 44 3.24 5.84 -8.47
C TYR A 44 1.74 5.80 -8.17
N GLU A 45 1.12 4.63 -8.29
CA GLU A 45 -0.29 4.44 -7.90
C GLU A 45 -0.51 4.81 -6.43
N ARG A 46 0.39 4.38 -5.54
CA ARG A 46 0.31 4.66 -4.10
C ARG A 46 0.49 6.15 -3.79
N GLU A 47 1.46 6.81 -4.41
CA GLU A 47 1.72 8.24 -4.24
C GLU A 47 0.58 9.09 -4.79
N TYR A 48 0.10 8.80 -5.99
CA TYR A 48 -1.01 9.51 -6.61
C TYR A 48 -2.29 9.50 -5.75
N HIS A 49 -2.44 8.49 -4.91
CA HIS A 49 -3.58 8.35 -4.03
C HIS A 49 -3.31 8.73 -2.56
N GLY A 50 -2.17 9.35 -2.26
CA GLY A 50 -1.86 9.90 -0.95
C GLY A 50 -1.63 8.87 0.14
N HIS A 51 -1.13 7.66 -0.19
CA HIS A 51 -0.79 6.65 0.79
C HIS A 51 0.53 7.00 1.52
N SER A 52 0.70 6.49 2.74
CA SER A 52 1.84 6.79 3.61
C SER A 52 3.21 6.40 3.03
N ALA A 53 3.29 5.31 2.24
CA ALA A 53 4.47 4.97 1.45
C ALA A 53 4.13 5.16 -0.04
N GLY A 54 4.83 6.08 -0.68
CA GLY A 54 4.66 6.45 -2.09
C GLY A 54 5.79 5.92 -2.97
N LEU A 55 6.02 6.60 -4.09
CA LEU A 55 6.97 6.24 -5.14
C LEU A 55 8.40 6.01 -4.61
N ARG A 56 8.92 6.97 -3.83
CA ARG A 56 10.29 6.92 -3.32
C ARG A 56 10.54 5.69 -2.47
N THR A 57 9.62 5.39 -1.57
CA THR A 57 9.73 4.25 -0.64
C THR A 57 9.74 2.93 -1.40
N HIS A 58 8.82 2.76 -2.36
CA HIS A 58 8.73 1.54 -3.17
C HIS A 58 9.97 1.35 -4.05
N LEU A 59 10.45 2.41 -4.70
CA LEU A 59 11.69 2.37 -5.50
C LEU A 59 12.89 1.91 -4.67
N LEU A 60 13.11 2.52 -3.50
CA LEU A 60 14.25 2.20 -2.65
C LEU A 60 14.19 0.77 -2.12
N VAL A 61 13.00 0.29 -1.75
CA VAL A 61 12.81 -1.10 -1.30
C VAL A 61 13.13 -2.09 -2.42
N ALA A 62 12.63 -1.86 -3.64
CA ALA A 62 12.88 -2.75 -4.78
C ALA A 62 14.35 -2.76 -5.19
N ILE A 63 14.97 -1.58 -5.32
CA ILE A 63 16.39 -1.44 -5.66
C ILE A 63 17.26 -2.12 -4.60
N GLY A 64 16.99 -1.87 -3.31
CA GLY A 64 17.73 -2.48 -2.21
C GLY A 64 17.61 -4.01 -2.21
N SER A 65 16.41 -4.54 -2.40
CA SER A 65 16.15 -5.98 -2.47
C SER A 65 16.83 -6.63 -3.67
N ALA A 66 16.75 -6.00 -4.86
CA ALA A 66 17.45 -6.49 -6.05
C ALA A 66 18.95 -6.48 -5.87
N THR A 67 19.51 -5.41 -5.28
CA THR A 67 20.95 -5.30 -4.99
C THR A 67 21.41 -6.40 -4.04
N ILE A 68 20.67 -6.65 -2.95
CA ILE A 68 21.03 -7.70 -2.00
C ILE A 68 20.98 -9.08 -2.67
N MET A 69 19.99 -9.33 -3.53
CA MET A 69 19.92 -10.59 -4.27
C MET A 69 21.09 -10.75 -5.25
N VAL A 70 21.44 -9.71 -5.98
CA VAL A 70 22.65 -9.69 -6.85
C VAL A 70 23.91 -9.97 -6.05
N VAL A 71 24.09 -9.31 -4.90
CA VAL A 71 25.25 -9.56 -4.00
C VAL A 71 25.23 -11.01 -3.50
N SER A 72 24.06 -11.56 -3.20
CA SER A 72 23.92 -12.96 -2.75
C SER A 72 24.38 -13.97 -3.81
N ILE A 73 24.16 -13.67 -5.09
CA ILE A 73 24.54 -14.55 -6.20
C ILE A 73 26.00 -14.34 -6.62
N TYR A 74 26.43 -13.08 -6.72
CA TYR A 74 27.73 -12.75 -7.36
C TYR A 74 28.77 -12.21 -6.38
N GLY A 75 28.39 -11.61 -5.25
CA GLY A 75 29.25 -10.77 -4.41
C GLY A 75 30.40 -11.50 -3.71
N PHE A 76 30.30 -12.80 -3.50
CA PHE A 76 31.28 -13.58 -2.74
C PHE A 76 32.23 -14.39 -3.62
N SER A 77 32.12 -14.29 -4.94
CA SER A 77 32.95 -15.06 -5.88
C SER A 77 34.45 -14.68 -5.84
N PHE A 78 34.76 -13.45 -5.43
CA PHE A 78 36.15 -12.97 -5.35
C PHE A 78 36.96 -13.58 -4.18
N PHE A 79 36.33 -14.02 -3.13
CA PHE A 79 37.02 -14.55 -1.94
C PHE A 79 37.52 -15.98 -2.08
N GLU A 80 37.21 -16.68 -3.20
CA GLU A 80 37.63 -18.05 -3.44
C GLU A 80 38.97 -18.21 -4.18
N LEU A 81 39.59 -17.11 -4.61
CA LEU A 81 40.81 -17.16 -5.40
C LEU A 81 42.09 -17.57 -4.62
N GLY A 82 41.97 -17.92 -3.33
CA GLY A 82 43.14 -18.11 -2.46
C GLY A 82 43.37 -19.47 -1.82
N SER A 83 42.45 -20.41 -1.79
CA SER A 83 42.71 -21.70 -1.09
C SER A 83 41.76 -22.81 -1.43
N THR A 84 42.34 -23.92 -1.87
CA THR A 84 41.90 -25.32 -1.77
C THR A 84 40.46 -25.68 -2.22
N THR A 85 40.45 -26.60 -3.10
CA THR A 85 39.44 -27.56 -3.64
C THR A 85 38.18 -27.91 -2.82
N GLU A 86 37.84 -27.23 -1.76
CA GLU A 86 36.53 -27.40 -1.11
C GLU A 86 35.52 -26.47 -1.78
N LEU A 87 34.58 -27.11 -2.49
CA LEU A 87 33.37 -26.49 -2.97
C LEU A 87 32.61 -25.91 -1.77
N VAL A 88 32.84 -24.64 -1.46
CA VAL A 88 32.04 -23.92 -0.47
C VAL A 88 30.60 -23.92 -0.99
N ASN A 89 29.75 -24.72 -0.37
CA ASN A 89 28.35 -24.86 -0.75
C ASN A 89 27.62 -23.55 -0.42
N ARG A 90 27.58 -22.63 -1.38
CA ARG A 90 26.94 -21.32 -1.22
C ARG A 90 25.44 -21.46 -1.32
N ASP A 91 24.75 -20.90 -0.38
CA ASP A 91 23.30 -20.78 -0.39
C ASP A 91 22.88 -19.32 -0.66
N PRO A 92 22.58 -18.96 -1.91
CA PRO A 92 22.12 -17.61 -2.25
C PRO A 92 20.79 -17.24 -1.58
N ALA A 93 20.03 -18.22 -1.08
CA ALA A 93 18.75 -17.96 -0.41
C ALA A 93 18.93 -17.33 0.98
N ARG A 94 20.11 -17.42 1.60
CA ARG A 94 20.33 -16.94 2.97
C ARG A 94 20.14 -15.42 3.09
N LEU A 95 20.73 -14.64 2.19
CA LEU A 95 20.56 -13.18 2.21
C LEU A 95 19.12 -12.79 1.84
N ALA A 96 18.53 -13.47 0.88
CA ALA A 96 17.11 -13.25 0.53
C ALA A 96 16.18 -13.52 1.72
N ALA A 97 16.41 -14.58 2.48
CA ALA A 97 15.65 -14.88 3.70
C ALA A 97 15.75 -13.77 4.74
N GLN A 98 16.93 -13.16 4.92
CA GLN A 98 17.11 -12.02 5.82
C GLN A 98 16.39 -10.76 5.34
N VAL A 99 16.33 -10.52 4.03
CA VAL A 99 15.55 -9.40 3.46
C VAL A 99 14.05 -9.60 3.76
N ILE A 100 13.52 -10.82 3.58
CA ILE A 100 12.13 -11.15 3.86
C ILE A 100 11.79 -10.92 5.34
N SER A 101 12.70 -11.28 6.25
CA SER A 101 12.54 -11.00 7.68
C SER A 101 12.63 -9.50 7.96
N GLY A 102 13.62 -8.81 7.39
CA GLY A 102 13.92 -7.39 7.65
C GLY A 102 12.82 -6.44 7.19
N ILE A 103 12.13 -6.73 6.07
CA ILE A 103 11.04 -5.88 5.58
C ILE A 103 9.86 -5.81 6.55
N GLY A 104 9.73 -6.82 7.42
CA GLY A 104 8.69 -6.82 8.46
C GLY A 104 8.76 -5.60 9.38
N PHE A 105 9.97 -5.12 9.70
CA PHE A 105 10.17 -3.90 10.48
C PHE A 105 9.62 -2.65 9.76
N LEU A 106 9.94 -2.48 8.47
CA LEU A 106 9.42 -1.38 7.67
C LEU A 106 7.90 -1.47 7.50
N GLY A 107 7.38 -2.67 7.24
CA GLY A 107 5.95 -2.91 7.15
C GLY A 107 5.22 -2.54 8.43
N ALA A 108 5.71 -3.01 9.57
CA ALA A 108 5.15 -2.68 10.88
C ALA A 108 5.18 -1.17 11.16
N GLY A 109 6.25 -0.47 10.74
CA GLY A 109 6.37 0.99 10.86
C GLY A 109 5.33 1.79 10.06
N THR A 110 4.68 1.18 9.07
CA THR A 110 3.59 1.82 8.31
C THR A 110 2.21 1.58 8.89
N ILE A 111 2.06 0.63 9.82
CA ILE A 111 0.78 0.27 10.44
C ILE A 111 0.59 1.14 11.69
N ILE A 112 -0.46 1.95 11.67
CA ILE A 112 -0.81 2.85 12.76
C ILE A 112 -2.20 2.47 13.26
N GLN A 113 -2.31 2.22 14.55
CA GLN A 113 -3.57 1.97 15.23
C GLN A 113 -3.98 3.20 16.04
N THR A 114 -5.19 3.69 15.82
CA THR A 114 -5.78 4.79 16.56
C THR A 114 -7.16 4.36 17.09
N GLY A 115 -7.22 3.98 18.37
CA GLY A 115 -8.41 3.36 18.92
C GLY A 115 -8.69 2.01 18.29
N ILE A 116 -9.85 1.85 17.68
CA ILE A 116 -10.28 0.64 16.95
C ILE A 116 -9.85 0.65 15.46
N ASP A 117 -9.44 1.80 14.94
CA ASP A 117 -9.04 1.96 13.55
C ASP A 117 -7.59 1.57 13.31
N VAL A 118 -7.36 0.74 12.28
CA VAL A 118 -6.02 0.34 11.85
C VAL A 118 -5.79 0.84 10.43
N LYS A 119 -4.75 1.66 10.25
CA LYS A 119 -4.33 2.22 8.95
C LYS A 119 -2.99 1.63 8.52
N GLY A 120 -2.68 1.65 7.22
CA GLY A 120 -1.38 1.26 6.71
C GLY A 120 -1.21 -0.22 6.37
N LEU A 121 -2.21 -1.11 6.62
CA LEU A 121 -2.13 -2.53 6.30
C LEU A 121 -1.81 -2.79 4.81
N THR A 122 -2.53 -2.13 3.89
CA THR A 122 -2.27 -2.24 2.45
C THR A 122 -0.89 -1.69 2.09
N THR A 123 -0.44 -0.63 2.75
CA THR A 123 0.90 -0.08 2.54
C THR A 123 1.98 -1.08 2.96
N ALA A 124 1.85 -1.70 4.12
CA ALA A 124 2.76 -2.73 4.59
C ALA A 124 2.86 -3.92 3.61
N THR A 125 1.71 -4.39 3.11
CA THR A 125 1.66 -5.51 2.15
C THR A 125 2.23 -5.14 0.79
N THR A 126 2.05 -3.89 0.30
CA THR A 126 2.65 -3.45 -0.96
C THR A 126 4.17 -3.31 -0.86
N LEU A 127 4.72 -2.86 0.27
CA LEU A 127 6.17 -2.84 0.50
C LEU A 127 6.76 -4.25 0.53
N TRP A 128 6.08 -5.19 1.20
CA TRP A 128 6.48 -6.60 1.21
C TRP A 128 6.50 -7.20 -0.19
N LEU A 129 5.48 -6.92 -0.99
CA LEU A 129 5.37 -7.43 -2.36
C LEU A 129 6.43 -6.83 -3.29
N VAL A 130 6.68 -5.52 -3.20
CA VAL A 130 7.70 -4.84 -3.99
C VAL A 130 9.11 -5.33 -3.64
N MET A 131 9.37 -5.64 -2.38
CA MET A 131 10.60 -6.33 -1.96
C MET A 131 10.73 -7.68 -2.66
N ALA A 132 9.68 -8.50 -2.70
CA ALA A 132 9.71 -9.80 -3.37
C ALA A 132 9.93 -9.67 -4.89
N ILE A 133 9.32 -8.66 -5.54
CA ILE A 133 9.55 -8.33 -6.96
C ILE A 133 11.03 -7.94 -7.17
N GLY A 134 11.60 -7.15 -6.26
CA GLY A 134 13.01 -6.78 -6.29
C GLY A 134 13.95 -7.99 -6.18
N LEU A 135 13.68 -8.90 -5.25
CA LEU A 135 14.45 -10.16 -5.14
C LEU A 135 14.36 -11.00 -6.42
N ALA A 136 13.14 -11.12 -6.99
CA ALA A 136 12.93 -11.86 -8.24
C ALA A 136 13.68 -11.21 -9.42
N ALA A 137 13.63 -9.90 -9.55
CA ALA A 137 14.39 -9.18 -10.58
C ALA A 137 15.91 -9.34 -10.38
N GLY A 138 16.39 -9.19 -9.14
CA GLY A 138 17.80 -9.35 -8.78
C GLY A 138 18.33 -10.76 -9.02
N SER A 139 17.48 -11.79 -8.95
CA SER A 139 17.84 -13.15 -9.31
C SER A 139 17.82 -13.43 -10.83
N GLY A 140 17.43 -12.45 -11.67
CA GLY A 140 17.25 -12.64 -13.10
C GLY A 140 15.94 -13.31 -13.49
N SER A 141 15.01 -13.51 -12.55
CA SER A 141 13.69 -14.12 -12.80
C SER A 141 12.68 -13.07 -13.26
N PHE A 142 12.92 -12.46 -14.42
CA PHE A 142 12.15 -11.34 -14.96
C PHE A 142 10.69 -11.71 -15.22
N VAL A 143 10.42 -12.94 -15.68
CA VAL A 143 9.06 -13.41 -15.97
C VAL A 143 8.23 -13.43 -14.68
N ILE A 144 8.78 -13.95 -13.58
CA ILE A 144 8.10 -13.98 -12.29
C ILE A 144 7.85 -12.57 -11.78
N ALA A 145 8.87 -11.70 -11.85
CA ALA A 145 8.76 -10.31 -11.45
C ALA A 145 7.69 -9.56 -12.28
N THR A 146 7.62 -9.80 -13.62
CA THR A 146 6.59 -9.22 -14.50
C THR A 146 5.20 -9.65 -14.08
N ILE A 147 4.97 -10.97 -13.94
CA ILE A 147 3.66 -11.52 -13.58
C ILE A 147 3.21 -10.96 -12.22
N ALA A 148 4.10 -10.97 -11.22
CA ALA A 148 3.81 -10.44 -9.90
C ALA A 148 3.44 -8.95 -9.95
N THR A 149 4.19 -8.14 -10.71
CA THR A 149 3.92 -6.71 -10.89
C THR A 149 2.57 -6.45 -11.54
N LEU A 150 2.24 -7.17 -12.63
CA LEU A 150 0.98 -7.01 -13.33
C LEU A 150 -0.22 -7.40 -12.46
N ILE A 151 -0.13 -8.51 -11.74
CA ILE A 151 -1.19 -8.95 -10.82
C ILE A 151 -1.36 -7.93 -9.70
N ALA A 152 -0.26 -7.48 -9.08
CA ALA A 152 -0.29 -6.50 -8.00
C ALA A 152 -0.91 -5.17 -8.46
N PHE A 153 -0.45 -4.63 -9.58
CA PHE A 153 -0.96 -3.38 -10.14
C PHE A 153 -2.45 -3.49 -10.49
N THR A 154 -2.83 -4.58 -11.15
CA THR A 154 -4.24 -4.83 -11.49
C THR A 154 -5.10 -4.94 -10.23
N ALA A 155 -4.64 -5.64 -9.20
CA ALA A 155 -5.35 -5.75 -7.93
C ALA A 155 -5.53 -4.39 -7.25
N LEU A 156 -4.48 -3.58 -7.18
CA LEU A 156 -4.53 -2.25 -6.56
C LEU A 156 -5.52 -1.32 -7.28
N VAL A 157 -5.53 -1.33 -8.61
CA VAL A 157 -6.40 -0.45 -9.41
C VAL A 157 -7.85 -0.95 -9.43
N SER A 158 -8.08 -2.27 -9.60
CA SER A 158 -9.42 -2.84 -9.74
C SER A 158 -10.19 -2.89 -8.42
N LEU A 159 -9.57 -3.37 -7.34
CA LEU A 159 -10.23 -3.47 -6.04
C LEU A 159 -10.66 -2.11 -5.50
N ARG A 160 -9.91 -1.08 -5.79
CA ARG A 160 -10.28 0.29 -5.44
C ARG A 160 -11.58 0.77 -6.11
N ARG A 161 -11.83 0.36 -7.36
CA ARG A 161 -13.11 0.68 -8.01
C ARG A 161 -14.28 -0.01 -7.29
N VAL A 162 -14.07 -1.24 -6.85
CA VAL A 162 -15.05 -2.01 -6.08
C VAL A 162 -15.29 -1.36 -4.72
N GLU A 163 -14.24 -0.95 -4.02
CA GLU A 163 -14.34 -0.23 -2.74
C GLU A 163 -15.10 1.09 -2.87
N LYS A 164 -14.82 1.89 -3.92
CA LYS A 164 -15.56 3.13 -4.17
C LYS A 164 -17.04 2.88 -4.41
N LEU A 165 -17.41 1.80 -5.11
CA LEU A 165 -18.79 1.41 -5.33
C LEU A 165 -19.47 0.95 -4.02
N ALA A 166 -18.76 0.18 -3.20
CA ALA A 166 -19.25 -0.26 -1.90
C ALA A 166 -19.41 0.90 -0.92
N ASN A 167 -18.46 1.84 -0.89
CA ASN A 167 -18.49 2.99 0.02
C ASN A 167 -19.54 4.04 -0.37
N ARG A 168 -19.98 4.10 -1.64
CA ARG A 168 -21.12 4.94 -2.02
C ARG A 168 -22.39 4.60 -1.28
N LYS A 169 -22.56 3.34 -0.84
CA LYS A 169 -23.71 2.88 -0.05
C LYS A 169 -23.54 3.11 1.46
N ASN A 170 -22.35 3.45 1.92
CA ASN A 170 -22.01 3.62 3.33
C ASN A 170 -21.31 4.98 3.55
N PRO A 171 -21.96 6.12 3.31
CA PRO A 171 -21.36 7.41 3.54
C PRO A 171 -21.15 7.67 5.04
N PHE A 172 -20.12 8.47 5.34
CA PHE A 172 -19.93 9.09 6.64
C PHE A 172 -20.57 10.47 6.63
N ILE A 173 -21.29 10.80 7.68
CA ILE A 173 -21.80 12.14 7.93
C ILE A 173 -21.02 12.69 9.10
N VAL A 174 -20.30 13.76 8.88
CA VAL A 174 -19.57 14.49 9.92
C VAL A 174 -20.36 15.75 10.24
N ILE A 175 -20.78 15.88 11.49
CA ILE A 175 -21.55 17.01 12.01
C ILE A 175 -20.71 17.67 13.10
N ILE A 176 -20.45 18.98 12.96
CA ILE A 176 -19.80 19.77 14.00
C ILE A 176 -20.85 20.65 14.64
N VAL A 177 -21.02 20.53 15.96
CA VAL A 177 -22.02 21.25 16.73
C VAL A 177 -21.34 21.90 17.95
N PRO A 178 -21.92 22.99 18.50
CA PRO A 178 -21.51 23.49 19.81
C PRO A 178 -21.58 22.37 20.85
N SER A 179 -20.75 22.43 21.89
CA SER A 179 -20.68 21.41 22.93
C SER A 179 -21.94 21.39 23.80
N ASP A 180 -23.08 20.95 23.25
CA ASP A 180 -24.34 20.81 23.94
C ASP A 180 -24.78 19.34 24.01
N SER A 181 -25.25 18.90 25.17
CA SER A 181 -25.47 17.48 25.51
C SER A 181 -26.68 16.78 24.84
N GLY A 182 -27.55 17.55 24.17
CA GLY A 182 -28.79 17.00 23.58
C GLY A 182 -28.75 16.66 22.10
N VAL A 183 -27.70 17.06 21.39
CA VAL A 183 -27.65 17.02 19.92
C VAL A 183 -27.59 15.59 19.39
N LEU A 184 -26.81 14.71 19.99
CA LEU A 184 -26.64 13.33 19.53
C LEU A 184 -27.98 12.58 19.47
N LYS A 185 -28.81 12.74 20.51
CA LYS A 185 -30.13 12.12 20.57
C LYS A 185 -31.05 12.57 19.43
N LYS A 186 -31.06 13.89 19.16
CA LYS A 186 -31.86 14.46 18.06
C LYS A 186 -31.40 13.93 16.69
N VAL A 187 -30.08 13.83 16.46
CA VAL A 187 -29.53 13.28 15.22
C VAL A 187 -29.94 11.83 15.03
N LEU A 188 -29.88 11.00 16.07
CA LEU A 188 -30.25 9.59 16.02
C LEU A 188 -31.76 9.41 15.75
N GLU A 189 -32.61 10.20 16.42
CA GLU A 189 -34.07 10.18 16.23
C GLU A 189 -34.45 10.60 14.80
N THR A 190 -33.81 11.64 14.27
CA THR A 190 -34.03 12.09 12.90
C THR A 190 -33.58 11.03 11.91
N GLY A 191 -32.42 10.39 12.12
CA GLY A 191 -31.92 9.29 11.28
C GLY A 191 -32.89 8.12 11.20
N ALA A 192 -33.49 7.75 12.34
CA ALA A 192 -34.48 6.67 12.40
C ALA A 192 -35.73 6.97 11.59
N ARG A 193 -36.23 8.22 11.58
CA ARG A 193 -37.40 8.64 10.77
C ARG A 193 -37.18 8.48 9.27
N TYR A 194 -35.95 8.72 8.78
CA TYR A 194 -35.63 8.62 7.36
C TYR A 194 -35.13 7.22 6.94
N GLY A 195 -35.23 6.23 7.83
CA GLY A 195 -34.80 4.87 7.54
C GLY A 195 -33.31 4.74 7.31
N ILE A 196 -32.52 5.65 7.87
CA ILE A 196 -31.07 5.60 7.83
C ILE A 196 -30.60 4.65 8.91
N ASN A 197 -29.96 3.57 8.49
CA ASN A 197 -29.41 2.59 9.44
C ASN A 197 -28.05 3.07 9.91
N ILE A 198 -28.01 3.60 11.13
CA ILE A 198 -26.77 4.08 11.77
C ILE A 198 -26.03 2.87 12.33
N ARG A 199 -24.82 2.61 11.80
CA ARG A 199 -23.99 1.48 12.22
C ARG A 199 -23.00 1.84 13.31
N GLU A 200 -22.47 3.04 13.24
CA GLU A 200 -21.40 3.49 14.12
C GLU A 200 -21.53 5.00 14.33
N THR A 201 -21.33 5.44 15.55
CA THR A 201 -21.32 6.85 15.91
C THR A 201 -20.13 7.10 16.80
N THR A 202 -19.26 8.03 16.40
CA THR A 202 -18.11 8.48 17.20
C THR A 202 -18.28 9.94 17.51
N SER A 203 -18.09 10.35 18.75
CA SER A 203 -18.09 11.75 19.17
C SER A 203 -16.74 12.14 19.75
N GLN A 204 -16.21 13.28 19.31
CA GLN A 204 -14.93 13.82 19.77
C GLN A 204 -15.08 15.30 20.07
N LEU A 205 -14.56 15.74 21.22
CA LEU A 205 -14.39 17.16 21.51
C LEU A 205 -13.25 17.70 20.67
N ILE A 206 -13.51 18.77 19.94
CA ILE A 206 -12.54 19.47 19.10
C ILE A 206 -12.58 20.96 19.43
N GLU A 207 -11.49 21.66 19.12
CA GLU A 207 -11.47 23.10 19.10
C GLU A 207 -11.84 23.58 17.66
N TYR A 208 -12.90 24.36 17.53
CA TYR A 208 -13.39 24.89 16.26
C TYR A 208 -13.61 26.40 16.41
N ASN A 209 -12.90 27.21 15.61
CA ASN A 209 -12.94 28.68 15.66
C ASN A 209 -12.77 29.24 17.09
N ASN A 210 -11.76 28.77 17.84
CA ASN A 210 -11.45 29.17 19.22
C ASN A 210 -12.58 28.88 20.24
N SER A 211 -13.48 27.95 19.93
CA SER A 211 -14.52 27.50 20.86
C SER A 211 -14.57 25.97 20.89
N SER A 212 -14.99 25.42 22.03
CA SER A 212 -15.17 23.97 22.18
C SER A 212 -16.37 23.53 21.38
N ALA A 213 -16.16 22.59 20.47
CA ALA A 213 -17.19 21.99 19.61
C ALA A 213 -17.16 20.47 19.70
N LEU A 214 -18.30 19.84 19.44
CA LEU A 214 -18.42 18.40 19.36
C LEU A 214 -18.46 17.97 17.89
N ARG A 215 -17.48 17.17 17.46
CA ARG A 215 -17.50 16.50 16.16
C ARG A 215 -18.19 15.16 16.32
N ILE A 216 -19.31 14.98 15.65
CA ILE A 216 -20.08 13.73 15.61
C ILE A 216 -19.84 13.12 14.20
N THR A 217 -19.24 11.94 14.17
CA THR A 217 -19.03 11.18 12.92
C THR A 217 -19.98 10.00 12.94
N ILE A 218 -20.88 9.93 11.97
CA ILE A 218 -21.90 8.88 11.84
C ILE A 218 -21.60 8.08 10.58
N ARG A 219 -21.46 6.77 10.74
CA ARG A 219 -21.41 5.83 9.63
C ARG A 219 -22.81 5.29 9.40
N CYS A 220 -23.39 5.58 8.24
CA CYS A 220 -24.75 5.16 7.94
C CYS A 220 -24.79 4.28 6.68
N TYR A 221 -25.75 3.33 6.69
CA TYR A 221 -26.14 2.59 5.50
C TYR A 221 -27.38 3.23 4.92
N VAL A 222 -27.28 3.69 3.67
CA VAL A 222 -28.36 4.38 2.98
C VAL A 222 -28.81 3.53 1.79
N LYS A 223 -30.08 3.13 1.79
CA LYS A 223 -30.66 2.36 0.71
C LYS A 223 -30.94 3.23 -0.53
N ASN A 224 -31.21 4.52 -0.32
CA ASN A 224 -31.50 5.48 -1.39
C ASN A 224 -30.84 6.84 -1.11
N SER A 225 -30.16 7.41 -2.11
CA SER A 225 -29.46 8.70 -1.99
C SER A 225 -30.39 9.88 -1.68
N VAL A 226 -31.66 9.81 -2.07
CA VAL A 226 -32.66 10.84 -1.78
C VAL A 226 -32.91 10.97 -0.28
N SER A 227 -32.94 9.84 0.45
CA SER A 227 -33.12 9.86 1.91
C SER A 227 -31.98 10.56 2.65
N LEU A 228 -30.76 10.50 2.10
CA LEU A 228 -29.58 11.12 2.72
C LEU A 228 -29.62 12.65 2.62
N THR A 229 -29.95 13.17 1.45
CA THR A 229 -30.05 14.63 1.24
C THR A 229 -31.16 15.25 2.07
N THR A 230 -32.31 14.57 2.16
CA THR A 230 -33.44 15.01 2.98
C THR A 230 -33.09 15.00 4.46
N PHE A 231 -32.43 13.92 4.91
CA PHE A 231 -31.93 13.81 6.29
C PHE A 231 -30.96 14.94 6.66
N VAL A 232 -29.97 15.21 5.80
CA VAL A 232 -28.99 16.28 6.04
C VAL A 232 -29.67 17.63 6.07
N GLY A 233 -30.68 17.86 5.21
CA GLY A 233 -31.49 19.08 5.22
C GLY A 233 -32.21 19.26 6.56
N GLU A 234 -32.90 18.24 7.06
CA GLU A 234 -33.63 18.33 8.34
C GLU A 234 -32.69 18.45 9.56
N VAL A 235 -31.56 17.75 9.53
CA VAL A 235 -30.51 17.92 10.57
C VAL A 235 -30.01 19.37 10.59
N ARG A 236 -29.86 20.00 9.41
CA ARG A 236 -29.42 21.38 9.29
C ARG A 236 -30.44 22.36 9.89
N GLU A 237 -31.72 22.15 9.64
CA GLU A 237 -32.80 22.99 10.16
C GLU A 237 -33.05 22.79 11.65
N THR A 238 -33.01 21.52 12.13
CA THR A 238 -33.38 21.19 13.50
C THR A 238 -32.26 21.48 14.52
N ILE A 239 -30.99 21.33 14.10
CA ILE A 239 -29.83 21.33 15.00
C ILE A 239 -28.98 22.60 14.79
N ASN A 240 -29.09 23.25 13.63
CA ASN A 240 -28.25 24.40 13.21
C ASN A 240 -26.76 24.15 13.47
N PRO A 241 -26.18 23.11 12.86
CA PRO A 241 -24.80 22.73 13.10
C PRO A 241 -23.82 23.77 12.53
N LEU A 242 -22.63 23.87 13.14
CA LEU A 242 -21.55 24.73 12.64
C LEU A 242 -21.07 24.28 11.27
N GLU A 243 -21.03 22.94 11.06
CA GLU A 243 -20.63 22.33 9.80
C GLU A 243 -21.27 20.97 9.62
N ILE A 244 -21.71 20.64 8.38
CA ILE A 244 -22.09 19.28 7.98
C ILE A 244 -21.34 18.92 6.72
N LYS A 245 -20.66 17.77 6.75
CA LYS A 245 -19.98 17.16 5.58
C LYS A 245 -20.47 15.74 5.36
N ILE A 246 -20.73 15.40 4.10
CA ILE A 246 -20.91 14.02 3.67
C ILE A 246 -19.59 13.59 3.04
N SER A 247 -18.97 12.56 3.57
CA SER A 247 -17.70 12.05 3.09
C SER A 247 -17.77 10.54 2.86
N SER A 248 -17.00 10.07 1.91
CA SER A 248 -16.73 8.63 1.76
C SER A 248 -15.62 8.14 2.69
N ASN A 249 -14.96 9.09 3.41
CA ASN A 249 -13.90 8.83 4.36
C ASN A 249 -14.16 9.65 5.64
N PRO A 250 -13.98 9.10 6.85
CA PRO A 250 -14.26 9.77 8.14
C PRO A 250 -13.26 10.87 8.51
N TYR A 251 -12.16 11.04 7.78
CA TYR A 251 -11.06 11.96 8.07
C TYR A 251 -10.83 12.99 6.97
#